data_02932726627431b7199c259ecdbce988
#
_entry.id   02932726627431b7199c259ecdbce988
#
_cell.length_a   1.000
_cell.length_b   1.000
_cell.length_c   1.000
_cell.angle_alpha   90.00
_cell.angle_beta   90.00
_cell.angle_gamma   90.00
#
_symmetry.space_group_name_H-M   'P 1'
#
loop_
_entity.id
_entity.type
_entity.pdbx_description
1 polymer ?
#
loop_
_entity_poly.entity_id
_entity_poly.type
_entity_poly.pdbx_seq_one_letter_code
_entity_poly.pdbx_strand_id
1 'polypeptide(L)'
;MSCFSITGAIKNYAWGSRDYIKSLLSIESHGPLAEYWLGTHFLGEAKTEDGILLSEKIGHRLSFLFKVLAISTPLAIQCHPSKSQAQEGYLKESLLSLDDEERNYPDDSDKTEAVIALSDFTAMYGFLPLERIKENLSSFVPELFGKIKDSSSIKEVLETISNLSKEETSKILSQLEEKTGNTPPLSFTLGPKELCALCLSLYSDDIWCISPLLMNVVNLKANESLFIKPGIVHAYCRGNCLEIMSSSDNMTRLGLTKRHVDEREFLKIAYLDSTPSLFLEAMETEEGAFSYSYKEAPFSLIRYEKGIHTLPRIKDGIIFSIEGKAILKKEDEEIEVAKGEAYYVGEDDKMMIEAQGSIFFAYGDCL
;
A
#
# COMPACT_ATOMS: atom_id res chain seq x y z
N MET A 1 -28.22 16.90 4.92
CA MET A 1 -26.78 17.11 5.19
C MET A 1 -26.00 16.17 4.31
N SER A 2 -24.99 16.65 3.61
CA SER A 2 -24.09 15.81 2.80
C SER A 2 -22.93 15.18 3.62
N CYS A 3 -23.03 15.23 4.96
CA CYS A 3 -22.01 14.71 5.87
C CYS A 3 -22.66 13.77 6.90
N PHE A 4 -22.11 12.57 7.08
CA PHE A 4 -22.61 11.57 8.04
C PHE A 4 -21.51 10.57 8.44
N SER A 5 -21.66 10.00 9.61
CA SER A 5 -20.75 8.97 10.16
C SER A 5 -20.77 7.70 9.31
N ILE A 6 -19.60 7.10 9.15
CA ILE A 6 -19.42 5.81 8.49
C ILE A 6 -18.49 4.90 9.31
N THR A 7 -18.75 3.61 9.25
CA THR A 7 -17.86 2.58 9.80
C THR A 7 -17.30 1.73 8.66
N GLY A 8 -15.98 1.63 8.60
CA GLY A 8 -15.28 0.86 7.56
C GLY A 8 -15.31 -0.64 7.79
N ALA A 9 -14.86 -1.38 6.79
CA ALA A 9 -14.72 -2.83 6.84
C ALA A 9 -13.33 -3.23 7.37
N ILE A 10 -13.30 -4.14 8.35
CA ILE A 10 -12.05 -4.67 8.93
C ILE A 10 -11.62 -5.94 8.18
N LYS A 11 -10.32 -6.04 7.88
CA LYS A 11 -9.66 -7.22 7.32
C LYS A 11 -8.67 -7.79 8.33
N ASN A 12 -8.81 -9.07 8.65
CA ASN A 12 -8.04 -9.78 9.66
C ASN A 12 -7.05 -10.78 9.07
N TYR A 13 -6.23 -10.32 8.12
CA TYR A 13 -5.18 -11.15 7.55
C TYR A 13 -4.08 -11.47 8.58
N ALA A 14 -3.43 -12.62 8.42
CA ALA A 14 -2.41 -13.11 9.35
C ALA A 14 -1.18 -12.19 9.50
N TRP A 15 -0.89 -11.38 8.49
CA TRP A 15 0.20 -10.42 8.49
C TRP A 15 -0.08 -9.11 9.27
N GLY A 16 -1.31 -8.95 9.75
CA GLY A 16 -1.73 -7.76 10.48
C GLY A 16 -1.10 -7.60 11.86
N SER A 17 -1.19 -6.40 12.42
CA SER A 17 -0.82 -6.10 13.80
C SER A 17 -1.91 -6.55 14.78
N ARG A 18 -1.50 -6.91 16.00
CA ARG A 18 -2.43 -7.27 17.08
C ARG A 18 -3.00 -6.07 17.82
N ASP A 19 -2.35 -4.89 17.70
CA ASP A 19 -2.60 -3.78 18.61
C ASP A 19 -3.02 -2.49 17.90
N TYR A 20 -2.46 -2.17 16.73
CA TYR A 20 -2.59 -0.83 16.16
C TYR A 20 -4.03 -0.46 15.79
N ILE A 21 -4.69 -1.21 14.88
CA ILE A 21 -6.08 -0.91 14.46
C ILE A 21 -7.04 -1.09 15.64
N LYS A 22 -6.79 -2.08 16.51
CA LYS A 22 -7.55 -2.28 17.74
C LYS A 22 -7.52 -1.03 18.63
N SER A 23 -6.33 -0.47 18.88
CA SER A 23 -6.15 0.76 19.67
C SER A 23 -6.70 1.99 18.97
N LEU A 24 -6.56 2.09 17.65
CA LEU A 24 -7.06 3.21 16.85
C LEU A 24 -8.57 3.30 16.91
N LEU A 25 -9.26 2.18 16.73
CA LEU A 25 -10.73 2.11 16.69
C LEU A 25 -11.37 1.82 18.06
N SER A 26 -10.56 1.65 19.12
CA SER A 26 -11.04 1.31 20.47
C SER A 26 -11.94 0.07 20.49
N ILE A 27 -11.57 -0.98 19.75
CA ILE A 27 -12.32 -2.23 19.64
C ILE A 27 -11.58 -3.42 20.24
N GLU A 28 -12.31 -4.44 20.66
CA GLU A 28 -11.73 -5.71 21.09
C GLU A 28 -11.56 -6.67 19.90
N SER A 29 -10.42 -7.37 19.86
CA SER A 29 -10.12 -8.41 18.89
C SER A 29 -9.20 -9.47 19.47
N HIS A 30 -9.44 -10.73 19.16
CA HIS A 30 -8.58 -11.85 19.59
C HIS A 30 -7.49 -12.20 18.57
N GLY A 31 -7.56 -11.66 17.35
CA GLY A 31 -6.62 -11.90 16.25
C GLY A 31 -5.93 -10.65 15.75
N PRO A 32 -5.02 -10.78 14.77
CA PRO A 32 -4.44 -9.63 14.09
C PRO A 32 -5.50 -8.89 13.28
N LEU A 33 -5.42 -7.57 13.26
CA LEU A 33 -6.18 -6.70 12.37
C LEU A 33 -5.19 -6.08 11.37
N ALA A 34 -5.43 -6.32 10.10
CA ALA A 34 -4.49 -5.97 9.04
C ALA A 34 -4.85 -4.66 8.35
N GLU A 35 -6.13 -4.49 8.03
CA GLU A 35 -6.60 -3.33 7.29
C GLU A 35 -7.97 -2.87 7.81
N TYR A 36 -8.22 -1.56 7.70
CA TYR A 36 -9.51 -0.91 7.92
C TYR A 36 -9.86 -0.11 6.67
N TRP A 37 -10.90 -0.51 5.96
CA TRP A 37 -11.29 0.00 4.65
C TRP A 37 -12.41 1.02 4.75
N LEU A 38 -12.18 2.21 4.24
CA LEU A 38 -13.14 3.30 4.16
C LEU A 38 -13.40 3.60 2.68
N GLY A 39 -14.60 3.27 2.21
CA GLY A 39 -14.98 3.46 0.81
C GLY A 39 -16.10 2.51 0.39
N THR A 40 -16.29 2.38 -0.92
CA THR A 40 -17.38 1.60 -1.53
C THR A 40 -16.88 0.36 -2.27
N HIS A 41 -15.74 -0.19 -1.85
CA HIS A 41 -15.15 -1.36 -2.51
C HIS A 41 -15.98 -2.62 -2.24
N PHE A 42 -16.30 -3.39 -3.29
CA PHE A 42 -17.25 -4.52 -3.20
C PHE A 42 -16.80 -5.65 -2.24
N LEU A 43 -15.49 -5.84 -2.03
CA LEU A 43 -14.96 -6.80 -1.07
C LEU A 43 -15.02 -6.32 0.39
N GLY A 44 -15.36 -5.05 0.64
CA GLY A 44 -15.40 -4.51 2.00
C GLY A 44 -15.84 -3.06 1.99
N GLU A 45 -17.16 -2.85 1.97
CA GLU A 45 -17.76 -1.54 1.89
C GLU A 45 -18.01 -0.95 3.28
N ALA A 46 -17.78 0.35 3.43
CA ALA A 46 -18.17 1.10 4.62
C ALA A 46 -19.70 1.18 4.74
N LYS A 47 -20.18 1.34 5.96
CA LYS A 47 -21.60 1.42 6.29
C LYS A 47 -21.90 2.65 7.14
N THR A 48 -23.10 3.16 7.01
CA THR A 48 -23.67 4.16 7.90
C THR A 48 -24.01 3.54 9.27
N GLU A 49 -24.34 4.35 10.28
CA GLU A 49 -24.71 3.90 11.62
C GLU A 49 -25.93 2.96 11.62
N ASP A 50 -26.89 3.18 10.71
CA ASP A 50 -28.07 2.32 10.50
C ASP A 50 -27.79 1.08 9.64
N GLY A 51 -26.52 0.84 9.28
CA GLY A 51 -26.05 -0.37 8.59
C GLY A 51 -26.23 -0.36 7.07
N ILE A 52 -26.66 0.76 6.47
CA ILE A 52 -26.81 0.91 5.01
C ILE A 52 -25.41 0.98 4.38
N LEU A 53 -25.19 0.30 3.26
CA LEU A 53 -23.95 0.39 2.51
C LEU A 53 -23.72 1.82 2.01
N LEU A 54 -22.47 2.28 2.06
CA LEU A 54 -22.14 3.65 1.63
C LEU A 54 -22.57 3.91 0.18
N SER A 55 -22.35 2.97 -0.74
CA SER A 55 -22.75 3.11 -2.14
C SER A 55 -24.27 3.21 -2.33
N GLU A 56 -25.06 2.52 -1.50
CA GLU A 56 -26.52 2.65 -1.50
C GLU A 56 -26.94 4.03 -0.98
N LYS A 57 -26.29 4.50 0.09
CA LYS A 57 -26.61 5.79 0.71
C LYS A 57 -26.34 6.98 -0.22
N ILE A 58 -25.20 6.94 -0.95
CA ILE A 58 -24.80 8.03 -1.85
C ILE A 58 -25.26 7.83 -3.30
N GLY A 59 -25.73 6.62 -3.66
CA GLY A 59 -26.25 6.29 -4.99
C GLY A 59 -25.20 5.97 -6.05
N HIS A 60 -23.91 5.86 -5.68
CA HIS A 60 -22.80 5.52 -6.59
C HIS A 60 -21.61 4.91 -5.84
N ARG A 61 -20.56 4.50 -6.56
CA ARG A 61 -19.30 4.06 -5.98
C ARG A 61 -18.25 5.17 -6.04
N LEU A 62 -17.39 5.23 -5.03
CA LEU A 62 -16.25 6.13 -5.00
C LEU A 62 -15.18 5.68 -6.00
N SER A 63 -14.47 6.62 -6.61
CA SER A 63 -13.33 6.35 -7.50
C SER A 63 -12.08 5.89 -6.76
N PHE A 64 -12.06 6.04 -5.45
CA PHE A 64 -10.93 5.70 -4.58
C PHE A 64 -11.35 4.77 -3.43
N LEU A 65 -10.36 4.09 -2.87
CA LEU A 65 -10.44 3.36 -1.61
C LEU A 65 -9.42 3.94 -0.64
N PHE A 66 -9.86 4.26 0.57
CA PHE A 66 -9.02 4.79 1.63
C PHE A 66 -8.89 3.76 2.75
N LYS A 67 -7.67 3.48 3.21
CA LYS A 67 -7.41 2.40 4.16
C LYS A 67 -6.43 2.82 5.25
N VAL A 68 -6.55 2.17 6.41
CA VAL A 68 -5.47 2.04 7.38
C VAL A 68 -4.88 0.65 7.25
N LEU A 69 -3.57 0.55 7.12
CA LEU A 69 -2.82 -0.71 7.13
C LEU A 69 -1.95 -0.79 8.38
N ALA A 70 -1.95 -1.95 9.02
CA ALA A 70 -1.12 -2.25 10.18
C ALA A 70 -0.32 -3.53 9.92
N ILE A 71 0.92 -3.38 9.48
CA ILE A 71 1.74 -4.42 8.88
C ILE A 71 2.77 -4.92 9.88
N SER A 72 2.71 -6.19 10.24
CA SER A 72 3.69 -6.86 11.12
C SER A 72 4.71 -7.70 10.34
N THR A 73 4.34 -8.19 9.15
CA THR A 73 5.20 -9.03 8.30
C THR A 73 5.13 -8.60 6.85
N PRO A 74 6.21 -8.78 6.06
CA PRO A 74 6.24 -8.40 4.65
C PRO A 74 5.08 -8.95 3.84
N LEU A 75 4.48 -8.08 3.03
CA LEU A 75 3.49 -8.43 2.02
C LEU A 75 4.18 -8.96 0.76
N ALA A 76 3.38 -9.56 -0.14
CA ALA A 76 3.86 -10.02 -1.43
C ALA A 76 4.59 -8.90 -2.20
N ILE A 77 5.63 -9.28 -2.93
CA ILE A 77 6.22 -8.42 -3.95
C ILE A 77 5.22 -8.35 -5.10
N GLN A 78 4.79 -7.16 -5.41
CA GLN A 78 3.68 -6.93 -6.34
C GLN A 78 3.93 -5.75 -7.27
N CYS A 79 3.14 -5.73 -8.33
CA CYS A 79 3.11 -4.65 -9.30
C CYS A 79 1.71 -4.53 -9.88
N HIS A 80 1.31 -3.32 -10.25
CA HIS A 80 -0.03 -3.00 -10.76
C HIS A 80 0.04 -2.63 -12.24
N PRO A 81 -0.96 -3.04 -13.04
CA PRO A 81 -1.02 -2.71 -14.45
C PRO A 81 -1.36 -1.24 -14.69
N SER A 82 -0.93 -0.70 -15.83
CA SER A 82 -1.51 0.53 -16.39
C SER A 82 -2.94 0.27 -16.89
N LYS A 83 -3.70 1.33 -17.15
CA LYS A 83 -5.09 1.20 -17.65
C LYS A 83 -5.19 0.34 -18.91
N SER A 84 -4.27 0.51 -19.88
CA SER A 84 -4.27 -0.28 -21.11
C SER A 84 -3.94 -1.76 -20.86
N GLN A 85 -2.98 -2.05 -19.97
CA GLN A 85 -2.65 -3.42 -19.56
C GLN A 85 -3.80 -4.08 -18.80
N ALA A 86 -4.46 -3.33 -17.90
CA ALA A 86 -5.63 -3.80 -17.17
C ALA A 86 -6.78 -4.18 -18.09
N GLN A 87 -7.12 -3.34 -19.06
CA GLN A 87 -8.16 -3.62 -20.06
C GLN A 87 -7.83 -4.86 -20.90
N GLU A 88 -6.60 -4.97 -21.40
CA GLU A 88 -6.16 -6.15 -22.15
C GLU A 88 -6.20 -7.43 -21.31
N GLY A 89 -5.68 -7.36 -20.08
CA GLY A 89 -5.63 -8.48 -19.14
C GLY A 89 -7.01 -8.94 -18.72
N TYR A 90 -7.90 -8.02 -18.33
CA TYR A 90 -9.28 -8.30 -17.96
C TYR A 90 -10.05 -8.99 -19.07
N LEU A 91 -9.94 -8.48 -20.32
CA LEU A 91 -10.58 -9.10 -21.48
C LEU A 91 -10.06 -10.52 -21.70
N LYS A 92 -8.78 -10.77 -21.58
CA LYS A 92 -8.20 -12.11 -21.70
C LYS A 92 -8.67 -13.05 -20.61
N GLU A 93 -8.59 -12.64 -19.36
CA GLU A 93 -8.97 -13.48 -18.22
C GLU A 93 -10.47 -13.72 -18.14
N SER A 94 -11.31 -12.79 -18.63
CA SER A 94 -12.77 -12.98 -18.70
C SER A 94 -13.20 -14.09 -19.66
N LEU A 95 -12.32 -14.49 -20.59
CA LEU A 95 -12.56 -15.62 -21.51
C LEU A 95 -12.08 -16.95 -20.94
N LEU A 96 -11.41 -16.95 -19.79
CA LEU A 96 -10.88 -18.12 -19.12
C LEU A 96 -11.75 -18.50 -17.92
N SER A 97 -11.85 -19.78 -17.63
CA SER A 97 -12.54 -20.27 -16.43
C SER A 97 -11.53 -20.28 -15.26
N LEU A 98 -11.14 -19.09 -14.82
CA LEU A 98 -10.24 -18.92 -13.68
C LEU A 98 -11.05 -18.69 -12.41
N ASP A 99 -10.59 -19.26 -11.30
CA ASP A 99 -11.08 -18.90 -9.97
C ASP A 99 -10.62 -17.46 -9.64
N ASP A 100 -11.41 -16.76 -8.82
CA ASP A 100 -11.11 -15.35 -8.47
C ASP A 100 -9.72 -15.18 -7.83
N GLU A 101 -9.23 -16.20 -7.10
CA GLU A 101 -7.91 -16.19 -6.47
C GLU A 101 -6.75 -16.32 -7.47
N GLU A 102 -7.01 -16.81 -8.68
CA GLU A 102 -6.03 -17.01 -9.76
C GLU A 102 -5.96 -15.81 -10.72
N ARG A 103 -6.89 -14.85 -10.59
CA ARG A 103 -6.94 -13.67 -11.47
C ARG A 103 -5.87 -12.65 -11.11
N ASN A 104 -5.17 -12.17 -12.13
CA ASN A 104 -4.32 -10.96 -12.03
C ASN A 104 -5.16 -9.69 -12.31
N TYR A 105 -6.24 -9.82 -13.09
CA TYR A 105 -7.07 -8.71 -13.58
C TYR A 105 -8.56 -8.91 -13.27
N PRO A 106 -8.98 -8.80 -12.00
CA PRO A 106 -10.39 -8.86 -11.63
C PRO A 106 -11.24 -7.70 -12.17
N ASP A 107 -10.62 -6.59 -12.57
CA ASP A 107 -11.28 -5.43 -13.19
C ASP A 107 -10.44 -4.82 -14.32
N ASP A 108 -11.00 -3.83 -15.04
CA ASP A 108 -10.37 -3.18 -16.20
C ASP A 108 -9.65 -1.86 -15.85
N SER A 109 -9.46 -1.57 -14.57
CA SER A 109 -8.88 -0.30 -14.09
C SER A 109 -7.39 -0.42 -13.79
N ASP A 110 -6.66 0.67 -13.98
CA ASP A 110 -5.33 0.80 -13.39
C ASP A 110 -5.43 0.88 -11.86
N LYS A 111 -4.32 0.58 -11.21
CA LYS A 111 -4.23 0.70 -9.77
C LYS A 111 -3.06 1.59 -9.41
N THR A 112 -3.39 2.82 -9.07
CA THR A 112 -2.46 3.83 -8.56
C THR A 112 -2.64 3.92 -7.06
N GLU A 113 -1.54 4.00 -6.31
CA GLU A 113 -1.56 4.02 -4.84
C GLU A 113 -0.69 5.15 -4.28
N ALA A 114 -1.05 5.61 -3.10
CA ALA A 114 -0.18 6.43 -2.26
C ALA A 114 -0.27 5.93 -0.82
N VAL A 115 0.88 5.81 -0.16
CA VAL A 115 0.95 5.49 1.27
C VAL A 115 1.53 6.66 2.04
N ILE A 116 0.96 6.93 3.20
CA ILE A 116 1.44 7.90 4.17
C ILE A 116 1.75 7.15 5.45
N ALA A 117 3.00 7.16 5.89
CA ALA A 117 3.43 6.51 7.12
C ALA A 117 2.77 7.15 8.34
N LEU A 118 2.24 6.33 9.23
CA LEU A 118 1.68 6.74 10.54
C LEU A 118 2.65 6.45 11.70
N SER A 119 3.67 5.67 11.43
CA SER A 119 4.77 5.32 12.34
C SER A 119 6.04 5.12 11.51
N ASP A 120 7.14 4.69 12.12
CA ASP A 120 8.25 4.13 11.36
C ASP A 120 7.69 3.02 10.43
N PHE A 121 8.01 3.11 9.14
CA PHE A 121 7.45 2.25 8.11
C PHE A 121 8.51 1.82 7.11
N THR A 122 8.67 0.52 6.91
CA THR A 122 9.63 -0.06 5.95
C THR A 122 8.89 -0.65 4.77
N ALA A 123 9.36 -0.30 3.57
CA ALA A 123 8.89 -0.86 2.30
C ALA A 123 10.05 -1.18 1.36
N MET A 124 9.80 -2.03 0.37
CA MET A 124 10.61 -2.16 -0.83
C MET A 124 9.93 -1.38 -1.97
N TYR A 125 10.71 -0.62 -2.76
CA TYR A 125 10.18 0.25 -3.80
C TYR A 125 11.10 0.32 -5.01
N GLY A 126 10.66 -0.18 -6.16
CA GLY A 126 11.44 -0.19 -7.39
C GLY A 126 12.79 -0.88 -7.28
N PHE A 127 13.48 -1.02 -8.37
CA PHE A 127 14.77 -1.70 -8.41
C PHE A 127 15.94 -0.74 -8.17
N LEU A 128 17.00 -1.26 -7.58
CA LEU A 128 18.32 -0.63 -7.51
C LEU A 128 18.96 -0.57 -8.92
N PRO A 129 19.94 0.32 -9.16
CA PRO A 129 20.79 0.25 -10.34
C PRO A 129 21.43 -1.14 -10.49
N LEU A 130 21.52 -1.66 -11.72
CA LEU A 130 22.01 -3.00 -12.01
C LEU A 130 23.36 -3.30 -11.37
N GLU A 131 24.31 -2.35 -11.42
CA GLU A 131 25.63 -2.53 -10.79
C GLU A 131 25.53 -2.68 -9.28
N ARG A 132 24.60 -1.95 -8.64
CA ARG A 132 24.35 -2.08 -7.19
C ARG A 132 23.74 -3.43 -6.84
N ILE A 133 22.85 -3.94 -7.69
CA ILE A 133 22.30 -5.30 -7.56
C ILE A 133 23.45 -6.33 -7.62
N LYS A 134 24.34 -6.21 -8.62
CA LYS A 134 25.49 -7.10 -8.78
C LYS A 134 26.43 -7.05 -7.56
N GLU A 135 26.74 -5.86 -7.05
CA GLU A 135 27.54 -5.69 -5.83
C GLU A 135 26.92 -6.39 -4.62
N ASN A 136 25.61 -6.18 -4.41
CA ASN A 136 24.89 -6.83 -3.32
C ASN A 136 24.92 -8.35 -3.44
N LEU A 137 24.56 -8.86 -4.64
CA LEU A 137 24.53 -10.32 -4.88
C LEU A 137 25.91 -10.95 -4.76
N SER A 138 26.98 -10.28 -5.20
CA SER A 138 28.36 -10.79 -5.03
C SER A 138 28.75 -10.92 -3.56
N SER A 139 28.25 -10.04 -2.71
CA SER A 139 28.57 -9.99 -1.28
C SER A 139 27.76 -10.99 -0.45
N PHE A 140 26.49 -11.18 -0.78
CA PHE A 140 25.56 -12.00 0.01
C PHE A 140 25.34 -13.40 -0.56
N VAL A 141 25.28 -13.54 -1.87
CA VAL A 141 24.94 -14.81 -2.56
C VAL A 141 25.81 -15.02 -3.81
N PRO A 142 27.14 -15.28 -3.63
CA PRO A 142 28.11 -15.38 -4.73
C PRO A 142 27.76 -16.47 -5.74
N GLU A 143 27.04 -17.53 -5.37
CA GLU A 143 26.52 -18.54 -6.30
C GLU A 143 25.60 -17.90 -7.35
N LEU A 144 24.64 -17.07 -6.90
CA LEU A 144 23.75 -16.35 -7.82
C LEU A 144 24.50 -15.30 -8.63
N PHE A 145 25.42 -14.55 -8.00
CA PHE A 145 26.25 -13.59 -8.71
C PHE A 145 26.99 -14.24 -9.88
N GLY A 146 27.54 -15.44 -9.70
CA GLY A 146 28.22 -16.19 -10.76
C GLY A 146 27.35 -16.39 -12.01
N LYS A 147 26.02 -16.50 -11.84
CA LYS A 147 25.06 -16.71 -12.93
C LYS A 147 24.64 -15.39 -13.61
N ILE A 148 24.62 -14.28 -12.87
CA ILE A 148 24.07 -13.00 -13.36
C ILE A 148 25.15 -11.95 -13.69
N LYS A 149 26.43 -12.21 -13.42
CA LYS A 149 27.51 -11.23 -13.57
C LYS A 149 27.59 -10.59 -14.96
N ASP A 150 27.24 -11.37 -16.00
CA ASP A 150 27.27 -10.95 -17.40
C ASP A 150 25.91 -10.38 -17.88
N SER A 151 24.87 -10.34 -17.01
CA SER A 151 23.57 -9.76 -17.34
C SER A 151 23.70 -8.27 -17.65
N SER A 152 23.01 -7.82 -18.70
CA SER A 152 23.01 -6.43 -19.19
C SER A 152 21.79 -5.64 -18.72
N SER A 153 20.82 -6.27 -18.10
CA SER A 153 19.58 -5.67 -17.64
C SER A 153 19.02 -6.31 -16.37
N ILE A 154 18.21 -5.57 -15.64
CA ILE A 154 17.45 -6.09 -14.48
C ILE A 154 16.52 -7.24 -14.93
N LYS A 155 15.92 -7.13 -16.11
CA LYS A 155 15.10 -8.18 -16.69
C LYS A 155 15.82 -9.52 -16.78
N GLU A 156 17.04 -9.51 -17.34
CA GLU A 156 17.86 -10.74 -17.45
C GLU A 156 18.21 -11.31 -16.07
N VAL A 157 18.46 -10.47 -15.07
CA VAL A 157 18.68 -10.91 -13.67
C VAL A 157 17.43 -11.63 -13.13
N LEU A 158 16.24 -11.03 -13.26
CA LEU A 158 15.00 -11.63 -12.76
C LEU A 158 14.64 -12.92 -13.51
N GLU A 159 14.78 -12.95 -14.84
CA GLU A 159 14.58 -14.17 -15.65
C GLU A 159 15.53 -15.29 -15.24
N THR A 160 16.80 -14.97 -14.91
CA THR A 160 17.75 -15.95 -14.40
C THR A 160 17.32 -16.51 -13.05
N ILE A 161 16.83 -15.64 -12.13
CA ILE A 161 16.35 -16.04 -10.81
C ILE A 161 15.10 -16.92 -10.94
N SER A 162 14.12 -16.54 -11.78
CA SER A 162 12.89 -17.29 -12.01
C SER A 162 13.13 -18.69 -12.61
N ASN A 163 14.26 -18.89 -13.32
CA ASN A 163 14.61 -20.17 -13.95
C ASN A 163 15.55 -21.05 -13.10
N LEU A 164 15.81 -20.69 -11.84
CA LEU A 164 16.63 -21.51 -10.94
C LEU A 164 15.94 -22.84 -10.62
N SER A 165 16.72 -23.90 -10.61
CA SER A 165 16.26 -25.19 -10.08
C SER A 165 16.06 -25.13 -8.56
N LYS A 166 15.30 -26.06 -8.01
CA LYS A 166 15.09 -26.17 -6.55
C LYS A 166 16.41 -26.36 -5.80
N GLU A 167 17.36 -27.09 -6.38
CA GLU A 167 18.68 -27.29 -5.76
C GLU A 167 19.49 -26.00 -5.73
N GLU A 168 19.49 -25.22 -6.82
CA GLU A 168 20.16 -23.94 -6.91
C GLU A 168 19.52 -22.91 -5.94
N THR A 169 18.20 -22.85 -5.91
CA THR A 169 17.44 -22.04 -4.94
C THR A 169 17.85 -22.35 -3.51
N SER A 170 17.89 -23.64 -3.13
CA SER A 170 18.28 -24.05 -1.78
C SER A 170 19.70 -23.62 -1.42
N LYS A 171 20.67 -23.75 -2.34
CA LYS A 171 22.05 -23.30 -2.12
C LYS A 171 22.13 -21.79 -1.93
N ILE A 172 21.43 -21.02 -2.76
CA ILE A 172 21.42 -19.56 -2.70
C ILE A 172 20.80 -19.08 -1.39
N LEU A 173 19.67 -19.66 -0.98
CA LEU A 173 19.01 -19.31 0.29
C LEU A 173 19.88 -19.68 1.49
N SER A 174 20.60 -20.80 1.45
CA SER A 174 21.58 -21.16 2.50
C SER A 174 22.72 -20.14 2.62
N GLN A 175 23.26 -19.66 1.48
CA GLN A 175 24.27 -18.59 1.50
C GLN A 175 23.70 -17.28 2.07
N LEU A 176 22.46 -16.94 1.69
CA LEU A 176 21.79 -15.75 2.22
C LEU A 176 21.62 -15.86 3.75
N GLU A 177 21.14 -17.01 4.24
CA GLU A 177 20.96 -17.27 5.67
C GLU A 177 22.28 -17.20 6.47
N GLU A 178 23.38 -17.72 5.94
CA GLU A 178 24.71 -17.61 6.55
C GLU A 178 25.13 -16.13 6.73
N LYS A 179 24.74 -15.24 5.80
CA LYS A 179 25.12 -13.83 5.82
C LYS A 179 24.18 -12.95 6.64
N THR A 180 22.89 -13.29 6.66
CA THR A 180 21.85 -12.44 7.26
C THR A 180 21.28 -13.00 8.56
N GLY A 181 21.35 -14.33 8.75
CA GLY A 181 20.54 -15.05 9.72
C GLY A 181 19.10 -15.21 9.24
N ASN A 182 18.29 -15.83 10.08
CA ASN A 182 16.84 -16.04 9.84
C ASN A 182 15.99 -15.64 11.06
N THR A 183 16.57 -14.88 11.98
CA THR A 183 15.86 -14.42 13.18
C THR A 183 15.16 -13.09 12.86
N PRO A 184 13.83 -12.99 13.07
CA PRO A 184 13.10 -11.76 12.84
C PRO A 184 13.67 -10.60 13.67
N PRO A 185 14.03 -9.48 13.04
CA PRO A 185 14.50 -8.30 13.77
C PRO A 185 13.37 -7.66 14.58
N LEU A 186 13.69 -7.07 15.72
CA LEU A 186 12.71 -6.36 16.54
C LEU A 186 12.45 -4.93 16.06
N SER A 187 13.39 -4.34 15.33
CA SER A 187 13.28 -2.96 14.82
C SER A 187 12.15 -2.81 13.82
N PHE A 188 11.52 -1.64 13.79
CA PHE A 188 10.59 -1.23 12.72
C PHE A 188 11.33 -0.62 11.53
N THR A 189 12.54 -0.11 11.72
CA THR A 189 13.42 0.38 10.65
C THR A 189 14.36 -0.74 10.26
N LEU A 190 14.29 -1.23 9.04
CA LEU A 190 15.05 -2.37 8.54
C LEU A 190 15.95 -1.96 7.39
N GLY A 191 17.20 -2.46 7.42
CA GLY A 191 18.07 -2.45 6.24
C GLY A 191 17.87 -3.69 5.37
N PRO A 192 18.55 -3.77 4.21
CA PRO A 192 18.43 -4.92 3.32
C PRO A 192 18.77 -6.26 4.00
N LYS A 193 19.80 -6.28 4.85
CA LYS A 193 20.22 -7.49 5.58
C LYS A 193 19.14 -7.98 6.55
N GLU A 194 18.63 -7.09 7.39
CA GLU A 194 17.59 -7.38 8.37
C GLU A 194 16.29 -7.79 7.69
N LEU A 195 15.96 -7.19 6.54
CA LEU A 195 14.77 -7.54 5.78
C LEU A 195 14.91 -8.90 5.09
N CYS A 196 16.09 -9.27 4.58
CA CYS A 196 16.35 -10.63 4.11
C CYS A 196 16.14 -11.67 5.23
N ALA A 197 16.68 -11.42 6.44
CA ALA A 197 16.51 -12.31 7.59
C ALA A 197 15.01 -12.45 7.97
N LEU A 198 14.26 -11.36 7.92
CA LEU A 198 12.82 -11.38 8.16
C LEU A 198 12.08 -12.21 7.09
N CYS A 199 12.39 -12.03 5.80
CA CYS A 199 11.80 -12.80 4.73
C CYS A 199 12.11 -14.29 4.87
N LEU A 200 13.36 -14.67 5.12
CA LEU A 200 13.78 -16.07 5.34
C LEU A 200 13.04 -16.72 6.51
N SER A 201 12.81 -16.00 7.59
CA SER A 201 12.07 -16.52 8.75
C SER A 201 10.62 -16.88 8.45
N LEU A 202 10.03 -16.34 7.38
CA LEU A 202 8.62 -16.48 7.02
C LEU A 202 8.42 -17.30 5.73
N TYR A 203 9.40 -17.27 4.81
CA TYR A 203 9.34 -17.81 3.46
C TYR A 203 10.64 -18.55 3.15
N SER A 204 11.01 -19.54 3.95
CA SER A 204 12.33 -20.21 3.93
C SER A 204 12.71 -20.90 2.62
N ASP A 205 11.76 -21.17 1.73
CA ASP A 205 11.89 -21.83 0.43
C ASP A 205 11.60 -20.93 -0.76
N ASP A 206 11.26 -19.66 -0.53
CA ASP A 206 11.00 -18.67 -1.56
C ASP A 206 12.29 -17.93 -1.94
N ILE A 207 12.75 -18.08 -3.20
CA ILE A 207 13.96 -17.41 -3.70
C ILE A 207 13.86 -15.89 -3.57
N TRP A 208 12.64 -15.32 -3.59
CA TRP A 208 12.44 -13.89 -3.52
C TRP A 208 12.73 -13.28 -2.14
N CYS A 209 13.18 -14.09 -1.15
CA CYS A 209 13.82 -13.59 0.07
C CYS A 209 15.08 -12.75 -0.21
N ILE A 210 15.66 -12.86 -1.41
CA ILE A 210 16.78 -12.00 -1.87
C ILE A 210 16.33 -10.59 -2.31
N SER A 211 15.03 -10.33 -2.47
CA SER A 211 14.52 -9.07 -3.03
C SER A 211 15.01 -7.80 -2.35
N PRO A 212 15.28 -7.76 -1.03
CA PRO A 212 15.89 -6.60 -0.40
C PRO A 212 17.29 -6.24 -0.93
N LEU A 213 17.97 -7.18 -1.61
CA LEU A 213 19.24 -6.94 -2.28
C LEU A 213 19.08 -6.39 -3.70
N LEU A 214 17.89 -6.48 -4.27
CA LEU A 214 17.54 -6.08 -5.64
C LEU A 214 16.79 -4.75 -5.67
N MET A 215 16.07 -4.41 -4.61
CA MET A 215 15.14 -3.29 -4.53
C MET A 215 15.63 -2.20 -3.57
N ASN A 216 15.10 -0.98 -3.74
CA ASN A 216 15.31 0.04 -2.73
C ASN A 216 14.54 -0.31 -1.46
N VAL A 217 15.25 -0.56 -0.36
CA VAL A 217 14.65 -0.65 0.97
C VAL A 217 14.51 0.76 1.52
N VAL A 218 13.27 1.22 1.65
CA VAL A 218 12.93 2.56 2.09
C VAL A 218 12.34 2.52 3.49
N ASN A 219 12.75 3.49 4.32
CA ASN A 219 12.26 3.66 5.67
C ASN A 219 11.64 5.05 5.80
N LEU A 220 10.33 5.10 5.95
CA LEU A 220 9.56 6.32 6.13
C LEU A 220 9.38 6.63 7.61
N LYS A 221 9.43 7.90 7.95
CA LYS A 221 8.95 8.44 9.22
C LYS A 221 7.48 8.81 9.13
N ALA A 222 6.83 8.96 10.26
CA ALA A 222 5.44 9.43 10.30
C ALA A 222 5.27 10.70 9.44
N ASN A 223 4.21 10.70 8.63
CA ASN A 223 3.84 11.74 7.68
C ASN A 223 4.68 11.83 6.38
N GLU A 224 5.75 11.03 6.24
CA GLU A 224 6.38 10.85 4.92
C GLU A 224 5.53 9.90 4.05
N SER A 225 5.65 10.05 2.74
CA SER A 225 4.81 9.31 1.81
C SER A 225 5.57 8.73 0.61
N LEU A 226 5.00 7.67 0.02
CA LEU A 226 5.41 7.09 -1.26
C LEU A 226 4.24 7.14 -2.22
N PHE A 227 4.52 7.48 -3.47
CA PHE A 227 3.56 7.37 -4.56
C PHE A 227 3.93 6.21 -5.48
N ILE A 228 2.98 5.29 -5.69
CA ILE A 228 3.18 4.06 -6.43
C ILE A 228 2.37 4.13 -7.72
N LYS A 229 3.09 4.38 -8.82
CA LYS A 229 2.52 4.36 -10.16
C LYS A 229 2.35 2.93 -10.67
N PRO A 230 1.44 2.70 -11.63
CA PRO A 230 1.40 1.46 -12.37
C PRO A 230 2.80 1.06 -12.90
N GLY A 231 3.12 -0.22 -12.82
CA GLY A 231 4.42 -0.77 -13.19
C GLY A 231 5.49 -0.73 -12.09
N ILE A 232 5.35 0.08 -11.06
CA ILE A 232 6.35 0.15 -9.98
C ILE A 232 6.23 -1.09 -9.08
N VAL A 233 7.31 -1.85 -9.02
CA VAL A 233 7.42 -3.03 -8.13
C VAL A 233 7.59 -2.56 -6.70
N HIS A 234 6.78 -3.11 -5.79
CA HIS A 234 6.82 -2.72 -4.39
C HIS A 234 6.37 -3.85 -3.46
N ALA A 235 6.70 -3.70 -2.17
CA ALA A 235 6.15 -4.50 -1.09
C ALA A 235 6.21 -3.71 0.22
N TYR A 236 5.12 -3.68 0.98
CA TYR A 236 5.11 -3.11 2.32
C TYR A 236 5.63 -4.17 3.30
N CYS A 237 6.58 -3.81 4.16
CA CYS A 237 7.29 -4.80 4.93
C CYS A 237 6.98 -4.76 6.42
N ARG A 238 6.86 -3.55 7.00
CA ARG A 238 6.54 -3.38 8.42
C ARG A 238 6.15 -1.94 8.73
N GLY A 239 5.23 -1.74 9.66
CA GLY A 239 4.79 -0.43 10.14
C GLY A 239 3.31 -0.17 9.90
N ASN A 240 2.86 1.04 10.22
CA ASN A 240 1.47 1.45 10.03
C ASN A 240 1.40 2.59 9.04
N CYS A 241 0.44 2.56 8.15
CA CYS A 241 0.25 3.62 7.16
C CYS A 241 -1.23 3.83 6.83
N LEU A 242 -1.51 4.98 6.27
CA LEU A 242 -2.69 5.20 5.44
C LEU A 242 -2.34 4.82 4.01
N GLU A 243 -3.28 4.21 3.31
CA GLU A 243 -3.21 3.99 1.88
C GLU A 243 -4.44 4.59 1.22
N ILE A 244 -4.23 5.38 0.18
CA ILE A 244 -5.29 5.81 -0.73
C ILE A 244 -4.96 5.28 -2.12
N MET A 245 -5.92 4.67 -2.78
CA MET A 245 -5.71 4.00 -4.05
C MET A 245 -6.91 4.12 -4.98
N SER A 246 -6.70 3.94 -6.28
CA SER A 246 -7.80 3.71 -7.21
C SER A 246 -8.60 2.47 -6.76
N SER A 247 -9.91 2.48 -6.94
CA SER A 247 -10.77 1.36 -6.54
C SER A 247 -10.61 0.18 -7.51
N SER A 248 -9.47 -0.53 -7.43
CA SER A 248 -9.11 -1.68 -8.28
C SER A 248 -8.38 -2.75 -7.46
N ASP A 249 -8.58 -4.03 -7.84
CA ASP A 249 -7.88 -5.18 -7.25
C ASP A 249 -6.78 -5.76 -8.15
N ASN A 250 -6.53 -5.15 -9.30
CA ASN A 250 -5.56 -5.62 -10.28
C ASN A 250 -4.14 -5.68 -9.69
N MET A 251 -3.54 -6.87 -9.75
CA MET A 251 -2.25 -7.13 -9.12
C MET A 251 -1.59 -8.37 -9.69
N THR A 252 -0.30 -8.26 -10.06
CA THR A 252 0.56 -9.42 -10.29
C THR A 252 1.54 -9.58 -9.14
N ARG A 253 1.86 -10.81 -8.77
CA ARG A 253 2.78 -11.12 -7.66
C ARG A 253 4.00 -11.85 -8.17
N LEU A 254 5.15 -11.53 -7.56
CA LEU A 254 6.43 -12.17 -7.86
C LEU A 254 6.81 -13.23 -6.81
N GLY A 255 6.58 -12.95 -5.54
CA GLY A 255 6.94 -13.86 -4.44
C GLY A 255 6.61 -13.29 -3.08
N LEU A 256 7.16 -13.88 -2.02
CA LEU A 256 6.88 -13.63 -0.61
C LEU A 256 5.38 -13.79 -0.29
N THR A 257 4.77 -14.82 -0.86
CA THR A 257 3.33 -15.08 -0.68
C THR A 257 2.99 -16.55 -0.89
N LYS A 258 1.88 -16.97 -0.29
CA LYS A 258 1.24 -18.28 -0.57
C LYS A 258 0.08 -18.17 -1.56
N ARG A 259 -0.25 -16.95 -2.02
CA ARG A 259 -1.28 -16.72 -3.03
C ARG A 259 -0.72 -17.00 -4.43
N HIS A 260 -1.59 -16.97 -5.43
CA HIS A 260 -1.21 -17.11 -6.83
C HIS A 260 -0.08 -16.15 -7.22
N VAL A 261 0.93 -16.70 -7.91
CA VAL A 261 2.08 -15.98 -8.46
C VAL A 261 2.11 -16.21 -9.96
N ASP A 262 2.17 -15.13 -10.74
CA ASP A 262 2.37 -15.18 -12.19
C ASP A 262 3.60 -14.34 -12.56
N GLU A 263 4.77 -14.97 -12.45
CA GLU A 263 6.05 -14.30 -12.76
C GLU A 263 6.12 -13.83 -14.21
N ARG A 264 5.50 -14.54 -15.13
CA ARG A 264 5.51 -14.17 -16.55
C ARG A 264 4.72 -12.89 -16.80
N GLU A 265 3.51 -12.80 -16.26
CA GLU A 265 2.71 -11.58 -16.37
C GLU A 265 3.33 -10.44 -15.56
N PHE A 266 3.90 -10.75 -14.39
CA PHE A 266 4.66 -9.77 -13.60
C PHE A 266 5.79 -9.13 -14.41
N LEU A 267 6.66 -9.92 -15.05
CA LEU A 267 7.78 -9.42 -15.88
C LEU A 267 7.31 -8.63 -17.10
N LYS A 268 6.09 -8.85 -17.57
CA LYS A 268 5.49 -8.13 -18.70
C LYS A 268 5.02 -6.72 -18.30
N ILE A 269 4.45 -6.56 -17.10
CA ILE A 269 3.86 -5.28 -16.69
C ILE A 269 4.78 -4.44 -15.80
N ALA A 270 5.77 -5.05 -15.15
CA ALA A 270 6.68 -4.37 -14.25
C ALA A 270 7.63 -3.41 -15.00
N TYR A 271 7.91 -2.27 -14.38
CA TYR A 271 8.98 -1.38 -14.81
C TYR A 271 10.32 -1.93 -14.32
N LEU A 272 11.12 -2.46 -15.26
CA LEU A 272 12.33 -3.24 -14.99
C LEU A 272 13.64 -2.41 -15.12
N ASP A 273 13.56 -1.10 -14.95
CA ASP A 273 14.72 -0.24 -14.84
C ASP A 273 14.90 0.25 -13.40
N SER A 274 16.08 0.80 -13.11
CA SER A 274 16.32 1.38 -11.79
C SER A 274 15.36 2.53 -11.51
N THR A 275 14.78 2.52 -10.34
CA THR A 275 13.78 3.51 -9.94
C THR A 275 14.31 4.25 -8.72
N PRO A 276 14.55 5.57 -8.80
CA PRO A 276 14.85 6.35 -7.61
C PRO A 276 13.65 6.32 -6.68
N SER A 277 13.89 6.21 -5.38
CA SER A 277 12.82 6.30 -4.38
C SER A 277 12.19 7.69 -4.45
N LEU A 278 10.91 7.75 -4.77
CA LEU A 278 10.15 8.98 -4.78
C LEU A 278 9.52 9.18 -3.40
N PHE A 279 10.31 9.72 -2.46
CA PHE A 279 9.76 10.27 -1.23
C PHE A 279 9.07 11.59 -1.55
N LEU A 280 7.85 11.73 -1.11
CA LEU A 280 7.13 12.98 -1.20
C LEU A 280 6.83 13.46 0.22
N GLU A 281 7.39 14.60 0.56
CA GLU A 281 6.97 15.32 1.75
C GLU A 281 5.64 16.02 1.47
N ALA A 282 4.79 16.07 2.49
CA ALA A 282 3.58 16.83 2.42
C ALA A 282 3.90 18.32 2.23
N MET A 283 3.21 18.98 1.31
CA MET A 283 3.34 20.42 1.12
C MET A 283 2.39 21.15 2.08
N GLU A 284 2.94 21.96 2.96
CA GLU A 284 2.11 22.85 3.78
C GLU A 284 1.46 23.90 2.87
N THR A 285 0.14 23.84 2.74
CA THR A 285 -0.66 24.74 1.91
C THR A 285 -1.13 25.98 2.66
N GLU A 286 -1.39 25.81 3.95
CA GLU A 286 -1.69 26.84 4.94
C GLU A 286 -1.30 26.34 6.33
N GLU A 287 -1.20 27.22 7.32
CA GLU A 287 -0.73 26.83 8.65
C GLU A 287 -1.55 25.67 9.25
N GLY A 288 -0.91 24.51 9.41
CA GLY A 288 -1.51 23.31 9.97
C GLY A 288 -2.29 22.45 8.96
N ALA A 289 -2.24 22.75 7.66
CA ALA A 289 -2.79 21.93 6.59
C ALA A 289 -1.72 21.48 5.60
N PHE A 290 -1.60 20.17 5.39
CA PHE A 290 -0.55 19.54 4.60
C PHE A 290 -1.16 18.70 3.48
N SER A 291 -0.88 19.05 2.23
CA SER A 291 -1.38 18.34 1.04
C SER A 291 -0.41 17.28 0.58
N TYR A 292 -0.96 16.10 0.27
CA TYR A 292 -0.33 15.00 -0.44
C TYR A 292 -0.97 14.89 -1.82
N SER A 293 -0.53 15.74 -2.76
CA SER A 293 -1.08 15.77 -4.10
C SER A 293 -0.12 15.15 -5.09
N TYR A 294 -0.62 14.22 -5.87
CA TYR A 294 0.11 13.52 -6.91
C TYR A 294 -0.52 13.84 -8.25
N LYS A 295 0.21 14.52 -9.13
CA LYS A 295 -0.30 15.03 -10.42
C LYS A 295 -1.04 13.99 -11.29
N GLU A 296 -0.70 12.73 -11.13
CA GLU A 296 -1.24 11.63 -11.96
C GLU A 296 -2.21 10.74 -11.17
N ALA A 297 -2.53 11.08 -9.92
CA ALA A 297 -3.47 10.30 -9.11
C ALA A 297 -4.90 10.81 -9.30
N PRO A 298 -5.90 9.90 -9.38
CA PRO A 298 -7.32 10.27 -9.42
C PRO A 298 -7.88 10.62 -8.03
N PHE A 299 -7.01 10.89 -7.07
CA PHE A 299 -7.34 11.20 -5.67
C PHE A 299 -6.36 12.20 -5.09
N SER A 300 -6.75 12.79 -3.99
CA SER A 300 -5.92 13.68 -3.17
C SER A 300 -6.15 13.39 -1.69
N LEU A 301 -5.16 13.78 -0.88
CA LEU A 301 -5.22 13.65 0.57
C LEU A 301 -4.71 14.94 1.22
N ILE A 302 -5.42 15.43 2.22
CA ILE A 302 -4.99 16.53 3.06
C ILE A 302 -4.96 16.06 4.51
N ARG A 303 -3.90 16.43 5.23
CA ARG A 303 -3.79 16.24 6.66
C ARG A 303 -3.93 17.59 7.35
N TYR A 304 -4.88 17.70 8.27
CA TYR A 304 -5.08 18.85 9.13
C TYR A 304 -4.56 18.52 10.52
N GLU A 305 -3.72 19.41 11.08
CA GLU A 305 -3.16 19.27 12.43
C GLU A 305 -3.79 20.24 13.43
N LYS A 306 -3.99 21.46 13.00
CA LYS A 306 -4.54 22.54 13.83
C LYS A 306 -5.22 23.61 12.97
N GLY A 307 -6.07 24.41 13.62
CA GLY A 307 -6.68 25.58 12.99
C GLY A 307 -8.04 25.30 12.37
N ILE A 308 -8.59 26.34 11.77
CA ILE A 308 -9.88 26.30 11.07
C ILE A 308 -9.62 26.49 9.59
N HIS A 309 -10.06 25.50 8.80
CA HIS A 309 -9.83 25.45 7.36
C HIS A 309 -11.15 25.27 6.62
N THR A 310 -11.23 25.77 5.40
CA THR A 310 -12.33 25.46 4.49
C THR A 310 -11.97 24.21 3.71
N LEU A 311 -12.84 23.20 3.74
CA LEU A 311 -12.63 22.00 2.92
C LEU A 311 -12.70 22.36 1.43
N PRO A 312 -11.86 21.74 0.58
CA PRO A 312 -11.96 21.92 -0.86
C PRO A 312 -13.34 21.47 -1.35
N ARG A 313 -13.84 22.15 -2.39
CA ARG A 313 -15.09 21.72 -3.04
C ARG A 313 -14.83 20.43 -3.80
N ILE A 314 -15.49 19.39 -3.40
CA ILE A 314 -15.34 18.03 -3.92
C ILE A 314 -16.71 17.41 -4.16
N LYS A 315 -16.76 16.33 -4.93
CA LYS A 315 -17.94 15.50 -5.06
C LYS A 315 -18.08 14.52 -3.90
N ASP A 316 -17.00 13.82 -3.60
CA ASP A 316 -16.96 12.76 -2.60
C ASP A 316 -15.67 12.81 -1.80
N GLY A 317 -15.77 12.76 -0.48
CA GLY A 317 -14.61 12.69 0.41
C GLY A 317 -14.89 11.90 1.68
N ILE A 318 -13.80 11.50 2.34
CA ILE A 318 -13.83 10.81 3.63
C ILE A 318 -12.88 11.51 4.58
N ILE A 319 -13.40 11.96 5.71
CA ILE A 319 -12.60 12.45 6.84
C ILE A 319 -12.38 11.29 7.79
N PHE A 320 -11.16 11.16 8.29
CA PHE A 320 -10.79 10.17 9.29
C PHE A 320 -9.81 10.74 10.30
N SER A 321 -10.11 10.60 11.59
CA SER A 321 -9.25 11.04 12.68
C SER A 321 -8.32 9.92 13.14
N ILE A 322 -7.01 10.11 12.96
CA ILE A 322 -5.98 9.19 13.46
C ILE A 322 -5.61 9.51 14.91
N GLU A 323 -5.54 10.80 15.23
CA GLU A 323 -5.20 11.29 16.56
C GLU A 323 -5.89 12.62 16.82
N GLY A 324 -6.33 12.83 18.08
CA GLY A 324 -7.03 14.04 18.46
C GLY A 324 -8.48 14.05 17.98
N LYS A 325 -8.99 15.22 17.61
CA LYS A 325 -10.36 15.40 17.12
C LYS A 325 -10.47 16.56 16.13
N ALA A 326 -11.57 16.57 15.40
CA ALA A 326 -11.98 17.72 14.59
C ALA A 326 -13.44 18.08 14.86
N ILE A 327 -13.82 19.31 14.53
CA ILE A 327 -15.20 19.76 14.46
C ILE A 327 -15.47 20.19 13.03
N LEU A 328 -16.39 19.49 12.38
CA LEU A 328 -16.91 19.89 11.08
C LEU A 328 -18.03 20.89 11.29
N LYS A 329 -17.93 22.04 10.61
CA LYS A 329 -18.87 23.15 10.78
C LYS A 329 -19.54 23.48 9.45
N LYS A 330 -20.85 23.58 9.49
CA LYS A 330 -21.66 24.05 8.38
C LYS A 330 -22.85 24.85 8.91
N GLU A 331 -22.88 26.14 8.59
CA GLU A 331 -23.89 27.08 9.11
C GLU A 331 -23.96 27.00 10.65
N ASP A 332 -25.10 26.57 11.21
CA ASP A 332 -25.31 26.43 12.67
C ASP A 332 -25.12 24.96 13.13
N GLU A 333 -24.67 24.05 12.24
CA GLU A 333 -24.47 22.65 12.58
C GLU A 333 -22.99 22.36 12.83
N GLU A 334 -22.70 21.67 13.93
CA GLU A 334 -21.37 21.19 14.28
C GLU A 334 -21.38 19.66 14.51
N ILE A 335 -20.37 18.98 13.94
CA ILE A 335 -20.18 17.54 14.11
C ILE A 335 -18.77 17.31 14.65
N GLU A 336 -18.65 16.69 15.82
CA GLU A 336 -17.35 16.25 16.33
C GLU A 336 -16.94 14.93 15.67
N VAL A 337 -15.69 14.86 15.21
CA VAL A 337 -15.03 13.66 14.68
C VAL A 337 -13.94 13.28 15.67
N ALA A 338 -14.18 12.31 16.50
CA ALA A 338 -13.23 11.83 17.49
C ALA A 338 -12.20 10.86 16.87
N LYS A 339 -11.14 10.55 17.62
CA LYS A 339 -10.12 9.57 17.19
C LYS A 339 -10.78 8.23 16.81
N GLY A 340 -10.40 7.69 15.64
CA GLY A 340 -10.92 6.44 15.10
C GLY A 340 -12.25 6.56 14.37
N GLU A 341 -12.86 7.73 14.37
CA GLU A 341 -14.11 7.98 13.65
C GLU A 341 -13.88 8.46 12.24
N ALA A 342 -14.77 8.04 11.34
CA ALA A 342 -14.79 8.41 9.93
C ALA A 342 -16.14 9.02 9.54
N TYR A 343 -16.09 10.01 8.67
CA TYR A 343 -17.27 10.68 8.11
C TYR A 343 -17.16 10.77 6.59
N TYR A 344 -18.23 10.44 5.90
CA TYR A 344 -18.38 10.80 4.50
C TYR A 344 -18.76 12.27 4.40
N VAL A 345 -18.15 12.96 3.42
CA VAL A 345 -18.46 14.36 3.07
C VAL A 345 -18.79 14.39 1.59
N GLY A 346 -20.02 14.75 1.26
CA GLY A 346 -20.47 14.99 -0.11
C GLY A 346 -20.23 16.44 -0.54
N GLU A 347 -20.70 16.77 -1.75
CA GLU A 347 -20.53 18.09 -2.35
C GLU A 347 -21.08 19.19 -1.42
N ASP A 348 -20.19 20.04 -0.96
CA ASP A 348 -20.50 21.21 -0.14
C ASP A 348 -19.37 22.25 -0.25
N ASP A 349 -19.72 23.48 -0.63
CA ASP A 349 -18.76 24.59 -0.81
C ASP A 349 -18.53 25.46 0.44
N LYS A 350 -19.17 25.10 1.57
CA LYS A 350 -19.10 25.87 2.80
C LYS A 350 -18.69 25.07 4.05
N MET A 351 -18.34 23.81 3.87
CA MET A 351 -17.90 22.98 4.99
C MET A 351 -16.55 23.45 5.49
N MET A 352 -16.45 23.69 6.79
CA MET A 352 -15.19 24.00 7.48
C MET A 352 -14.81 22.86 8.42
N ILE A 353 -13.51 22.73 8.68
CA ILE A 353 -12.94 21.83 9.67
C ILE A 353 -12.12 22.63 10.69
N GLU A 354 -12.41 22.46 11.96
CA GLU A 354 -11.55 22.90 13.06
C GLU A 354 -10.80 21.69 13.58
N ALA A 355 -9.50 21.60 13.28
CA ALA A 355 -8.67 20.44 13.59
C ALA A 355 -7.83 20.66 14.84
N GLN A 356 -7.69 19.58 15.66
CA GLN A 356 -6.84 19.50 16.84
C GLN A 356 -6.25 18.08 16.91
N GLY A 357 -5.24 17.79 16.08
CA GLY A 357 -4.63 16.46 16.01
C GLY A 357 -4.22 16.09 14.58
N SER A 358 -4.23 14.80 14.26
CA SER A 358 -3.90 14.28 12.94
C SER A 358 -5.17 13.78 12.23
N ILE A 359 -5.78 14.65 11.44
CA ILE A 359 -7.05 14.42 10.76
C ILE A 359 -6.81 14.38 9.26
N PHE A 360 -7.19 13.30 8.62
CA PHE A 360 -6.99 13.12 7.19
C PHE A 360 -8.29 13.28 6.41
N PHE A 361 -8.21 13.98 5.31
CA PHE A 361 -9.30 14.14 4.35
C PHE A 361 -8.89 13.57 3.00
N ALA A 362 -9.45 12.41 2.67
CA ALA A 362 -9.25 11.72 1.40
C ALA A 362 -10.40 12.05 0.46
N TYR A 363 -10.14 12.40 -0.81
CA TYR A 363 -11.17 12.72 -1.78
C TYR A 363 -10.76 12.37 -3.21
N GLY A 364 -11.75 12.11 -4.06
CA GLY A 364 -11.59 11.94 -5.50
C GLY A 364 -11.34 13.26 -6.22
N ASP A 365 -11.30 13.21 -7.55
CA ASP A 365 -11.09 14.41 -8.39
C ASP A 365 -12.01 15.55 -8.00
N CYS A 366 -11.46 16.77 -7.94
CA CYS A 366 -12.24 17.98 -7.71
C CYS A 366 -13.23 18.23 -8.85
N LEU A 367 -14.40 18.78 -8.50
CA LEU A 367 -15.42 19.18 -9.47
C LEU A 367 -14.97 20.37 -10.32
#